data_92b2369b04f889a940d2db92c73e6264
#
_entry.id   92b2369b04f889a940d2db92c73e6264
#
_cell.length_a   1.000
_cell.length_b   1.000
_cell.length_c   1.000
_cell.angle_alpha   90.00
_cell.angle_beta   90.00
_cell.angle_gamma   90.00
#
_symmetry.space_group_name_H-M   'P 1'
#
loop_
_entity.id
_entity.type
_entity.pdbx_description
1 polymer ?
#
loop_
_entity_poly.entity_id
_entity_poly.type
_entity_poly.pdbx_seq_one_letter_code
_entity_poly.pdbx_strand_id
1 'polypeptide(L)'
;MGIRRRLYYAAAILIGTMLMGSTGYYLIFGGKSSYLDCLYMTVISLTTVGYGEVLGITGNPRAQIFTMLLITFGMGIILYSISTVTAMLIEGELTGMLRRRKMENRIKALSGHYIVCGGGETGFPLAVELVTSKASVVLIEQESAVIEDARHFKGLYHVHGDATDDKNLIAAGIERATGITICLPSDNDNLYITMTARMLNPTARIISRMTNSRLKPKLLKAGATSVVSPNAIGALRMAAEMIRPAACLLYTSDAADEC
;
A
#
# COMPACT_ATOMS: atom_id res chain seq x y z
N MET A 1 15.45 3.12 4.04
CA MET A 1 15.56 4.42 3.33
C MET A 1 14.67 4.32 2.11
N GLY A 2 13.60 5.13 2.04
CA GLY A 2 12.57 4.98 0.98
C GLY A 2 13.17 5.20 -0.41
N ILE A 3 12.72 4.43 -1.40
CA ILE A 3 13.21 4.47 -2.80
C ILE A 3 13.16 5.87 -3.38
N ARG A 4 12.16 6.69 -3.02
CA ARG A 4 12.10 8.11 -3.40
C ARG A 4 13.36 8.89 -3.02
N ARG A 5 13.89 8.68 -1.82
CA ARG A 5 15.13 9.33 -1.39
C ARG A 5 16.32 8.87 -2.24
N ARG A 6 16.41 7.59 -2.56
CA ARG A 6 17.47 7.04 -3.43
C ARG A 6 17.42 7.65 -4.82
N LEU A 7 16.22 7.82 -5.40
CA LEU A 7 16.03 8.46 -6.70
C LEU A 7 16.45 9.93 -6.69
N TYR A 8 16.06 10.70 -5.66
CA TYR A 8 16.49 12.09 -5.50
C TYR A 8 18.00 12.19 -5.36
N TYR A 9 18.65 11.32 -4.59
CA TYR A 9 20.11 11.29 -4.47
C TYR A 9 20.78 10.92 -5.80
N ALA A 10 20.29 9.92 -6.51
CA ALA A 10 20.83 9.55 -7.83
C ALA A 10 20.72 10.73 -8.83
N ALA A 11 19.57 11.38 -8.90
CA ALA A 11 19.36 12.56 -9.75
C ALA A 11 20.24 13.73 -9.33
N ALA A 12 20.36 14.02 -8.04
CA ALA A 12 21.19 15.09 -7.52
C ALA A 12 22.69 14.86 -7.81
N ILE A 13 23.16 13.62 -7.64
CA ILE A 13 24.53 13.21 -7.94
C ILE A 13 24.80 13.34 -9.45
N LEU A 14 23.88 12.91 -10.31
CA LEU A 14 24.01 13.02 -11.76
C LEU A 14 24.08 14.48 -12.21
N ILE A 15 23.18 15.34 -11.73
CA ILE A 15 23.19 16.77 -12.02
C ILE A 15 24.47 17.43 -11.49
N GLY A 16 24.87 17.09 -10.27
CA GLY A 16 26.11 17.57 -9.68
C GLY A 16 27.34 17.21 -10.51
N THR A 17 27.40 15.96 -11.00
CA THR A 17 28.49 15.50 -11.88
C THR A 17 28.50 16.26 -13.22
N MET A 18 27.33 16.52 -13.81
CA MET A 18 27.23 17.33 -15.03
C MET A 18 27.72 18.76 -14.82
N LEU A 19 27.31 19.41 -13.73
CA LEU A 19 27.75 20.75 -13.39
C LEU A 19 29.27 20.81 -13.09
N MET A 20 29.77 19.84 -12.34
CA MET A 20 31.19 19.72 -12.01
C MET A 20 32.02 19.47 -13.27
N GLY A 21 31.62 18.59 -14.16
CA GLY A 21 32.28 18.34 -15.43
C GLY A 21 32.33 19.58 -16.34
N SER A 22 31.18 20.24 -16.50
CA SER A 22 31.08 21.46 -17.31
C SER A 22 31.96 22.59 -16.76
N THR A 23 31.91 22.80 -15.45
CA THR A 23 32.71 23.83 -14.79
C THR A 23 34.21 23.49 -14.84
N GLY A 24 34.58 22.20 -14.70
CA GLY A 24 35.94 21.72 -14.81
C GLY A 24 36.54 22.01 -16.20
N TYR A 25 35.83 21.70 -17.27
CA TYR A 25 36.26 22.05 -18.63
C TYR A 25 36.36 23.55 -18.81
N TYR A 26 35.37 24.32 -18.37
CA TYR A 26 35.38 25.77 -18.48
C TYR A 26 36.62 26.40 -17.83
N LEU A 27 37.00 25.91 -16.64
CA LEU A 27 38.21 26.37 -15.92
C LEU A 27 39.50 25.94 -16.62
N ILE A 28 39.59 24.68 -17.12
CA ILE A 28 40.77 24.15 -17.81
C ILE A 28 41.07 24.96 -19.10
N PHE A 29 40.03 25.33 -19.85
CA PHE A 29 40.13 26.11 -21.06
C PHE A 29 40.16 27.65 -20.82
N GLY A 30 40.21 28.05 -19.54
CA GLY A 30 40.37 29.47 -19.15
C GLY A 30 39.25 30.39 -19.65
N GLY A 31 38.01 29.87 -19.75
CA GLY A 31 36.85 30.63 -20.18
C GLY A 31 36.79 30.96 -21.68
N LYS A 32 37.70 30.40 -22.50
CA LYS A 32 37.71 30.62 -23.95
C LYS A 32 36.62 29.87 -24.70
N SER A 33 36.13 28.78 -24.17
CA SER A 33 35.06 27.97 -24.74
C SER A 33 33.71 28.34 -24.12
N SER A 34 32.65 28.24 -24.90
CA SER A 34 31.30 28.45 -24.39
C SER A 34 30.98 27.46 -23.26
N TYR A 35 30.29 27.90 -22.21
CA TYR A 35 29.83 26.98 -21.15
C TYR A 35 28.92 25.89 -21.71
N LEU A 36 28.17 26.17 -22.78
CA LEU A 36 27.32 25.21 -23.48
C LEU A 36 28.15 24.10 -24.13
N ASP A 37 29.29 24.43 -24.74
CA ASP A 37 30.19 23.44 -25.34
C ASP A 37 30.83 22.56 -24.27
N CYS A 38 31.16 23.13 -23.11
CA CYS A 38 31.65 22.40 -21.95
C CYS A 38 30.59 21.42 -21.40
N LEU A 39 29.33 21.87 -21.32
CA LEU A 39 28.21 21.04 -20.90
C LEU A 39 27.96 19.91 -21.92
N TYR A 40 27.94 20.27 -23.20
CA TYR A 40 27.76 19.30 -24.29
C TYR A 40 28.85 18.24 -24.26
N MET A 41 30.10 18.62 -24.12
CA MET A 41 31.23 17.68 -24.01
C MET A 41 31.09 16.79 -22.78
N THR A 42 30.67 17.35 -21.65
CA THR A 42 30.41 16.56 -20.43
C THR A 42 29.30 15.53 -20.65
N VAL A 43 28.20 15.92 -21.27
CA VAL A 43 27.05 15.04 -21.53
C VAL A 43 27.44 13.89 -22.45
N ILE A 44 28.06 14.17 -23.61
CA ILE A 44 28.45 13.13 -24.57
C ILE A 44 29.51 12.15 -24.00
N SER A 45 30.36 12.66 -23.11
CA SER A 45 31.36 11.80 -22.42
C SER A 45 30.71 10.92 -21.38
N LEU A 46 29.84 11.47 -20.53
CA LEU A 46 29.14 10.72 -19.47
C LEU A 46 28.16 9.70 -20.04
N THR A 47 27.42 10.06 -21.09
CA THR A 47 26.44 9.14 -21.74
C THR A 47 27.09 8.09 -22.64
N THR A 48 28.41 8.09 -22.74
CA THR A 48 29.19 7.17 -23.60
C THR A 48 28.86 7.25 -25.09
N VAL A 49 28.23 8.34 -25.53
CA VAL A 49 27.88 8.55 -26.94
C VAL A 49 29.12 8.91 -27.77
N GLY A 50 30.00 9.77 -27.28
CA GLY A 50 31.33 10.01 -27.81
C GLY A 50 31.38 10.42 -29.29
N TYR A 51 30.56 11.37 -29.74
CA TYR A 51 30.56 11.85 -31.14
C TYR A 51 31.91 12.43 -31.62
N GLY A 52 32.75 12.87 -30.70
CA GLY A 52 34.04 13.47 -31.00
C GLY A 52 34.38 14.61 -30.04
N GLU A 53 35.56 15.19 -30.24
CA GLU A 53 36.02 16.32 -29.44
C GLU A 53 35.39 17.63 -29.88
N VAL A 54 34.64 18.26 -28.95
CA VAL A 54 34.09 19.61 -29.16
C VAL A 54 35.05 20.68 -28.61
N LEU A 55 35.85 20.30 -27.60
CA LEU A 55 36.75 21.15 -26.88
C LEU A 55 38.20 20.71 -27.16
N GLY A 56 38.86 20.85 -28.17
CA GLY A 56 40.28 20.55 -28.41
C GLY A 56 41.07 19.92 -27.25
N ILE A 57 40.62 18.75 -26.76
CA ILE A 57 41.19 18.05 -25.61
C ILE A 57 42.56 17.45 -26.00
N THR A 58 42.69 17.06 -27.25
CA THR A 58 43.92 16.49 -27.81
C THR A 58 45.02 17.58 -27.79
N GLY A 59 46.15 17.26 -27.17
CA GLY A 59 47.28 18.20 -26.98
C GLY A 59 47.25 18.95 -25.65
N ASN A 60 46.20 18.83 -24.83
CA ASN A 60 46.14 19.42 -23.50
C ASN A 60 46.13 18.33 -22.43
N PRO A 61 47.29 18.00 -21.79
CA PRO A 61 47.35 16.90 -20.82
C PRO A 61 46.40 17.06 -19.63
N ARG A 62 46.17 18.28 -19.18
CA ARG A 62 45.22 18.56 -18.07
C ARG A 62 43.81 18.20 -18.44
N ALA A 63 43.36 18.56 -19.65
CA ALA A 63 42.04 18.21 -20.14
C ALA A 63 41.88 16.71 -20.35
N GLN A 64 42.91 16.03 -20.86
CA GLN A 64 42.91 14.58 -21.05
C GLN A 64 42.76 13.85 -19.73
N ILE A 65 43.57 14.17 -18.70
CA ILE A 65 43.49 13.55 -17.37
C ILE A 65 42.12 13.80 -16.75
N PHE A 66 41.62 15.04 -16.83
CA PHE A 66 40.28 15.37 -16.30
C PHE A 66 39.19 14.56 -17.00
N THR A 67 39.24 14.40 -18.32
CA THR A 67 38.28 13.62 -19.09
C THR A 67 38.32 12.14 -18.71
N MET A 68 39.52 11.56 -18.54
CA MET A 68 39.65 10.17 -18.07
C MET A 68 39.00 9.95 -16.69
N LEU A 69 39.27 10.87 -15.76
CA LEU A 69 38.64 10.80 -14.43
C LEU A 69 37.10 10.97 -14.52
N LEU A 70 36.64 11.96 -15.29
CA LEU A 70 35.22 12.22 -15.48
C LEU A 70 34.49 11.00 -16.05
N ILE A 71 35.04 10.35 -17.08
CA ILE A 71 34.46 9.14 -17.67
C ILE A 71 34.45 7.99 -16.68
N THR A 72 35.57 7.73 -16.00
CA THR A 72 35.69 6.61 -15.05
C THR A 72 34.70 6.71 -13.89
N PHE A 73 34.64 7.86 -13.21
CA PHE A 73 33.73 8.09 -12.10
C PHE A 73 32.28 8.29 -12.58
N GLY A 74 32.10 9.00 -13.70
CA GLY A 74 30.81 9.29 -14.26
C GLY A 74 30.07 8.04 -14.75
N MET A 75 30.78 7.08 -15.33
CA MET A 75 30.20 5.79 -15.73
C MET A 75 29.62 5.03 -14.52
N GLY A 76 30.34 5.02 -13.40
CA GLY A 76 29.85 4.40 -12.16
C GLY A 76 28.55 5.04 -11.67
N ILE A 77 28.46 6.38 -11.74
CA ILE A 77 27.25 7.12 -11.35
C ILE A 77 26.06 6.80 -12.25
N ILE A 78 26.29 6.71 -13.56
CA ILE A 78 25.24 6.36 -14.53
C ILE A 78 24.74 4.93 -14.31
N LEU A 79 25.64 3.97 -14.15
CA LEU A 79 25.27 2.56 -13.87
C LEU A 79 24.48 2.44 -12.57
N TYR A 80 24.89 3.15 -11.53
CA TYR A 80 24.14 3.21 -10.27
C TYR A 80 22.73 3.82 -10.47
N SER A 81 22.63 4.89 -11.25
CA SER A 81 21.35 5.54 -11.52
C SER A 81 20.40 4.63 -12.31
N ILE A 82 20.89 3.96 -13.34
CA ILE A 82 20.10 2.99 -14.12
C ILE A 82 19.65 1.83 -13.23
N SER A 83 20.55 1.26 -12.44
CA SER A 83 20.21 0.18 -11.50
C SER A 83 19.11 0.61 -10.50
N THR A 84 19.20 1.83 -9.98
CA THR A 84 18.20 2.37 -9.05
C THR A 84 16.83 2.54 -9.72
N VAL A 85 16.78 3.03 -10.95
CA VAL A 85 15.53 3.16 -11.72
C VAL A 85 14.94 1.78 -12.04
N THR A 86 15.78 0.84 -12.47
CA THR A 86 15.36 -0.53 -12.77
C THR A 86 14.79 -1.23 -11.53
N ALA A 87 15.48 -1.11 -10.38
CA ALA A 87 14.97 -1.64 -9.12
C ALA A 87 13.59 -1.06 -8.78
N MET A 88 13.38 0.25 -8.95
CA MET A 88 12.11 0.92 -8.72
C MET A 88 10.97 0.41 -9.62
N LEU A 89 11.29 0.07 -10.88
CA LEU A 89 10.31 -0.50 -11.81
C LEU A 89 9.95 -1.95 -11.43
N ILE A 90 10.95 -2.75 -11.02
CA ILE A 90 10.75 -4.16 -10.63
C ILE A 90 10.00 -4.26 -9.31
N GLU A 91 10.32 -3.44 -8.31
CA GLU A 91 9.65 -3.45 -7.01
C GLU A 91 8.20 -2.95 -7.06
N GLY A 92 7.75 -2.43 -8.21
CA GLY A 92 6.34 -2.06 -8.45
C GLY A 92 5.81 -0.91 -7.56
N GLU A 93 6.66 -0.19 -6.85
CA GLU A 93 6.24 0.90 -5.95
C GLU A 93 5.43 2.00 -6.67
N LEU A 94 5.75 2.29 -7.93
CA LEU A 94 4.98 3.26 -8.72
C LEU A 94 3.55 2.75 -9.01
N THR A 95 3.44 1.48 -9.38
CA THR A 95 2.14 0.84 -9.63
C THR A 95 1.33 0.70 -8.35
N GLY A 96 1.98 0.40 -7.22
CA GLY A 96 1.36 0.34 -5.90
C GLY A 96 0.75 1.68 -5.47
N MET A 97 1.47 2.79 -5.64
CA MET A 97 0.97 4.12 -5.29
C MET A 97 -0.19 4.58 -6.17
N LEU A 98 -0.14 4.32 -7.47
CA LEU A 98 -1.24 4.64 -8.38
C LEU A 98 -2.48 3.79 -8.07
N ARG A 99 -2.28 2.50 -7.77
CA ARG A 99 -3.35 1.59 -7.35
C ARG A 99 -3.99 2.05 -6.03
N ARG A 100 -3.17 2.43 -5.04
CA ARG A 100 -3.66 2.94 -3.76
C ARG A 100 -4.51 4.19 -3.94
N ARG A 101 -4.04 5.19 -4.68
CA ARG A 101 -4.83 6.40 -5.00
C ARG A 101 -6.14 6.09 -5.72
N LYS A 102 -6.11 5.16 -6.67
CA LYS A 102 -7.30 4.72 -7.38
C LYS A 102 -8.29 4.02 -6.44
N MET A 103 -7.80 3.23 -5.49
CA MET A 103 -8.60 2.58 -4.46
C MET A 103 -9.23 3.60 -3.52
N GLU A 104 -8.44 4.53 -2.98
CA GLU A 104 -8.92 5.62 -2.12
C GLU A 104 -10.01 6.45 -2.81
N ASN A 105 -9.85 6.78 -4.10
CA ASN A 105 -10.86 7.52 -4.86
C ASN A 105 -12.14 6.71 -5.07
N ARG A 106 -12.04 5.39 -5.25
CA ARG A 106 -13.21 4.51 -5.33
C ARG A 106 -13.95 4.45 -4.00
N ILE A 107 -13.23 4.30 -2.88
CA ILE A 107 -13.81 4.27 -1.53
C ILE A 107 -14.49 5.62 -1.21
N LYS A 108 -13.91 6.75 -1.61
CA LYS A 108 -14.51 8.07 -1.42
C LYS A 108 -15.86 8.23 -2.13
N ALA A 109 -16.06 7.54 -3.24
CA ALA A 109 -17.32 7.55 -3.99
C ALA A 109 -18.38 6.60 -3.42
N LEU A 110 -18.03 5.74 -2.45
CA LEU A 110 -18.97 4.81 -1.82
C LEU A 110 -19.84 5.52 -0.79
N SER A 111 -21.09 5.12 -0.74
CA SER A 111 -22.05 5.42 0.32
C SER A 111 -22.93 4.18 0.57
N GLY A 112 -23.36 3.99 1.82
CA GLY A 112 -24.18 2.85 2.17
C GLY A 112 -23.46 1.49 2.12
N HIS A 113 -22.13 1.50 2.11
CA HIS A 113 -21.29 0.29 2.09
C HIS A 113 -21.08 -0.28 3.50
N TYR A 114 -20.48 -1.46 3.55
CA TYR A 114 -20.08 -2.11 4.79
C TYR A 114 -18.56 -2.07 4.96
N ILE A 115 -18.12 -1.98 6.22
CA ILE A 115 -16.70 -2.02 6.59
C ILE A 115 -16.43 -3.30 7.37
N VAL A 116 -15.34 -3.99 7.06
CA VAL A 116 -14.84 -5.14 7.82
C VAL A 116 -13.45 -4.81 8.33
N CYS A 117 -13.26 -4.83 9.66
CA CYS A 117 -11.98 -4.63 10.31
C CYS A 117 -11.36 -5.99 10.65
N GLY A 118 -10.19 -6.26 10.05
CA GLY A 118 -9.47 -7.52 10.15
C GLY A 118 -9.92 -8.54 9.10
N GLY A 119 -8.98 -8.96 8.26
CA GLY A 119 -9.17 -9.94 7.19
C GLY A 119 -8.69 -11.36 7.54
N GLY A 120 -8.62 -11.70 8.82
CA GLY A 120 -8.26 -13.05 9.25
C GLY A 120 -9.37 -14.09 8.99
N GLU A 121 -9.28 -15.24 9.68
CA GLU A 121 -10.16 -16.42 9.49
C GLU A 121 -11.67 -16.12 9.58
N THR A 122 -12.07 -15.08 10.29
CA THR A 122 -13.48 -14.70 10.40
C THR A 122 -13.85 -13.56 9.46
N GLY A 123 -12.99 -12.55 9.36
CA GLY A 123 -13.34 -11.30 8.64
C GLY A 123 -13.23 -11.44 7.13
N PHE A 124 -12.26 -12.18 6.62
CA PHE A 124 -12.13 -12.35 5.16
C PHE A 124 -13.29 -13.14 4.56
N PRO A 125 -13.68 -14.32 5.09
CA PRO A 125 -14.85 -15.02 4.61
C PRO A 125 -16.14 -14.20 4.73
N LEU A 126 -16.31 -13.45 5.82
CA LEU A 126 -17.45 -12.54 5.99
C LEU A 126 -17.47 -11.45 4.91
N ALA A 127 -16.32 -10.86 4.60
CA ALA A 127 -16.23 -9.84 3.56
C ALA A 127 -16.59 -10.41 2.18
N VAL A 128 -16.13 -11.63 1.87
CA VAL A 128 -16.47 -12.33 0.63
C VAL A 128 -17.97 -12.62 0.55
N GLU A 129 -18.59 -13.08 1.63
CA GLU A 129 -20.04 -13.37 1.68
C GLU A 129 -20.87 -12.11 1.44
N LEU A 130 -20.50 -11.00 2.07
CA LEU A 130 -21.17 -9.72 1.83
C LEU A 130 -21.04 -9.26 0.37
N VAL A 131 -19.89 -9.45 -0.25
CA VAL A 131 -19.68 -9.12 -1.67
C VAL A 131 -20.50 -10.05 -2.58
N THR A 132 -20.58 -11.33 -2.26
CA THR A 132 -21.41 -12.31 -2.98
C THR A 132 -22.88 -11.92 -2.93
N SER A 133 -23.31 -11.38 -1.80
CA SER A 133 -24.64 -10.78 -1.62
C SER A 133 -24.80 -9.40 -2.28
N LYS A 134 -23.89 -9.02 -3.21
CA LYS A 134 -23.88 -7.76 -3.99
C LYS A 134 -23.73 -6.49 -3.16
N ALA A 135 -23.26 -6.59 -1.92
CA ALA A 135 -22.90 -5.43 -1.12
C ALA A 135 -21.51 -4.90 -1.50
N SER A 136 -21.33 -3.57 -1.41
CA SER A 136 -20.01 -2.97 -1.48
C SER A 136 -19.33 -3.07 -0.11
N VAL A 137 -18.12 -3.60 -0.07
CA VAL A 137 -17.40 -3.85 1.19
C VAL A 137 -16.02 -3.21 1.15
N VAL A 138 -15.63 -2.57 2.26
CA VAL A 138 -14.27 -2.06 2.49
C VAL A 138 -13.63 -2.86 3.61
N LEU A 139 -12.58 -3.61 3.28
CA LEU A 139 -11.76 -4.37 4.22
C LEU A 139 -10.61 -3.50 4.72
N ILE A 140 -10.44 -3.38 6.04
CA ILE A 140 -9.24 -2.77 6.65
C ILE A 140 -8.36 -3.90 7.17
N GLU A 141 -7.14 -4.01 6.64
CA GLU A 141 -6.22 -5.10 6.95
C GLU A 141 -4.76 -4.64 6.90
N GLN A 142 -3.94 -5.18 7.79
CA GLN A 142 -2.50 -4.87 7.87
C GLN A 142 -1.67 -5.82 7.01
N GLU A 143 -2.12 -7.04 6.82
CA GLU A 143 -1.38 -8.08 6.13
C GLU A 143 -1.52 -7.94 4.61
N SER A 144 -0.39 -7.75 3.93
CA SER A 144 -0.35 -7.53 2.48
C SER A 144 -0.84 -8.74 1.69
N ALA A 145 -0.64 -9.96 2.20
CA ALA A 145 -1.09 -11.20 1.54
C ALA A 145 -2.62 -11.24 1.45
N VAL A 146 -3.31 -10.95 2.54
CA VAL A 146 -4.78 -10.89 2.59
C VAL A 146 -5.35 -9.81 1.67
N ILE A 147 -4.65 -8.68 1.57
CA ILE A 147 -5.05 -7.60 0.65
C ILE A 147 -4.89 -8.03 -0.81
N GLU A 148 -3.86 -8.80 -1.13
CA GLU A 148 -3.68 -9.34 -2.49
C GLU A 148 -4.82 -10.29 -2.85
N ASP A 149 -5.20 -11.19 -1.93
CA ASP A 149 -6.34 -12.08 -2.10
C ASP A 149 -7.65 -11.30 -2.27
N ALA A 150 -7.85 -10.24 -1.50
CA ALA A 150 -9.03 -9.39 -1.59
C ALA A 150 -9.21 -8.75 -2.98
N ARG A 151 -8.14 -8.55 -3.73
CA ARG A 151 -8.17 -7.95 -5.07
C ARG A 151 -8.86 -8.83 -6.11
N HIS A 152 -8.95 -10.12 -5.88
CA HIS A 152 -9.61 -11.05 -6.79
C HIS A 152 -11.15 -10.92 -6.75
N PHE A 153 -11.70 -10.25 -5.73
CA PHE A 153 -13.14 -10.09 -5.56
C PHE A 153 -13.62 -8.72 -6.04
N LYS A 154 -14.46 -8.71 -7.08
CA LYS A 154 -15.06 -7.47 -7.58
C LYS A 154 -16.10 -6.95 -6.57
N GLY A 155 -15.94 -5.71 -6.11
CA GLY A 155 -16.81 -5.11 -5.07
C GLY A 155 -16.21 -5.14 -3.68
N LEU A 156 -15.07 -5.84 -3.49
CA LEU A 156 -14.25 -5.78 -2.29
C LEU A 156 -13.17 -4.71 -2.46
N TYR A 157 -13.29 -3.65 -1.71
CA TYR A 157 -12.31 -2.57 -1.61
C TYR A 157 -11.45 -2.81 -0.37
N HIS A 158 -10.27 -2.20 -0.31
CA HIS A 158 -9.39 -2.39 0.84
C HIS A 158 -8.66 -1.11 1.25
N VAL A 159 -8.43 -0.98 2.54
CA VAL A 159 -7.53 -0.02 3.17
C VAL A 159 -6.41 -0.80 3.84
N HIS A 160 -5.16 -0.58 3.41
CA HIS A 160 -4.00 -1.21 4.01
C HIS A 160 -3.56 -0.42 5.25
N GLY A 161 -3.79 -0.97 6.42
CA GLY A 161 -3.43 -0.35 7.70
C GLY A 161 -4.08 -1.00 8.90
N ASP A 162 -3.74 -0.48 10.07
CA ASP A 162 -4.29 -0.88 11.35
C ASP A 162 -5.69 -0.30 11.54
N ALA A 163 -6.68 -1.15 11.83
CA ALA A 163 -8.05 -0.71 12.08
C ALA A 163 -8.21 0.07 13.41
N THR A 164 -7.23 0.00 14.30
CA THR A 164 -7.19 0.81 15.53
C THR A 164 -6.75 2.25 15.28
N ASP A 165 -6.19 2.58 14.11
CA ASP A 165 -5.91 3.97 13.72
C ASP A 165 -7.18 4.58 13.10
N ASP A 166 -7.72 5.61 13.73
CA ASP A 166 -8.92 6.34 13.31
C ASP A 166 -8.84 6.82 11.84
N LYS A 167 -7.62 7.14 11.37
CA LYS A 167 -7.40 7.54 9.97
C LYS A 167 -7.82 6.46 8.98
N ASN A 168 -7.63 5.19 9.32
CA ASN A 168 -7.99 4.08 8.45
C ASN A 168 -9.50 3.85 8.44
N LEU A 169 -10.20 4.07 9.56
CA LEU A 169 -11.67 4.06 9.61
C LEU A 169 -12.26 5.21 8.78
N ILE A 170 -11.68 6.41 8.87
CA ILE A 170 -12.09 7.57 8.08
C ILE A 170 -11.79 7.31 6.58
N ALA A 171 -10.62 6.77 6.26
CA ALA A 171 -10.26 6.39 4.89
C ALA A 171 -11.18 5.33 4.30
N ALA A 172 -11.68 4.40 5.13
CA ALA A 172 -12.69 3.43 4.77
C ALA A 172 -14.10 4.02 4.63
N GLY A 173 -14.32 5.29 4.98
CA GLY A 173 -15.60 5.98 4.82
C GLY A 173 -16.62 5.65 5.90
N ILE A 174 -16.21 5.46 7.15
CA ILE A 174 -17.07 5.09 8.29
C ILE A 174 -18.28 6.01 8.43
N GLU A 175 -18.12 7.31 8.18
CA GLU A 175 -19.19 8.31 8.30
C GLU A 175 -20.35 8.05 7.34
N ARG A 176 -20.12 7.35 6.23
CA ARG A 176 -21.07 7.05 5.18
C ARG A 176 -21.43 5.57 5.07
N ALA A 177 -20.85 4.74 5.95
CA ALA A 177 -21.07 3.30 5.98
C ALA A 177 -22.45 2.98 6.60
N THR A 178 -23.12 1.97 6.10
CA THR A 178 -24.34 1.40 6.69
C THR A 178 -24.01 0.59 7.94
N GLY A 179 -22.86 -0.08 7.94
CA GLY A 179 -22.45 -0.90 9.06
C GLY A 179 -20.97 -1.24 9.04
N ILE A 180 -20.48 -1.65 10.21
CA ILE A 180 -19.11 -2.10 10.41
C ILE A 180 -19.11 -3.40 11.19
N THR A 181 -18.28 -4.34 10.76
CA THR A 181 -18.01 -5.58 11.49
C THR A 181 -16.55 -5.59 11.91
N ILE A 182 -16.31 -5.84 13.19
CA ILE A 182 -15.00 -5.76 13.81
C ILE A 182 -14.59 -7.20 14.19
N CYS A 183 -13.54 -7.71 13.53
CA CYS A 183 -13.12 -9.12 13.57
C CYS A 183 -11.65 -9.31 13.99
N LEU A 184 -11.06 -8.38 14.75
CA LEU A 184 -9.68 -8.52 15.21
C LEU A 184 -9.53 -9.64 16.24
N PRO A 185 -8.32 -10.20 16.40
CA PRO A 185 -8.04 -11.23 17.42
C PRO A 185 -8.19 -10.72 18.85
N SER A 186 -7.88 -9.46 19.09
CA SER A 186 -7.88 -8.81 20.42
C SER A 186 -9.24 -8.22 20.75
N ASP A 187 -9.85 -8.69 21.83
CA ASP A 187 -11.13 -8.16 22.34
C ASP A 187 -11.02 -6.69 22.78
N ASN A 188 -9.83 -6.26 23.24
CA ASN A 188 -9.58 -4.86 23.63
C ASN A 188 -9.58 -3.94 22.44
N ASP A 189 -8.96 -4.37 21.32
CA ASP A 189 -8.94 -3.61 20.07
C ASP A 189 -10.35 -3.55 19.48
N ASN A 190 -11.10 -4.66 19.54
CA ASN A 190 -12.50 -4.70 19.13
C ASN A 190 -13.35 -3.71 19.93
N LEU A 191 -13.11 -3.59 21.23
CA LEU A 191 -13.79 -2.62 22.10
C LEU A 191 -13.42 -1.19 21.71
N TYR A 192 -12.13 -0.91 21.52
CA TYR A 192 -11.65 0.41 21.10
C TYR A 192 -12.28 0.83 19.77
N ILE A 193 -12.20 -0.02 18.75
CA ILE A 193 -12.78 0.28 17.43
C ILE A 193 -14.29 0.44 17.52
N THR A 194 -14.99 -0.33 18.37
CA THR A 194 -16.43 -0.18 18.58
C THR A 194 -16.78 1.22 19.09
N MET A 195 -16.03 1.73 20.07
CA MET A 195 -16.22 3.09 20.60
C MET A 195 -15.96 4.15 19.53
N THR A 196 -14.82 4.06 18.86
CA THR A 196 -14.44 5.01 17.80
C THR A 196 -15.46 5.00 16.66
N ALA A 197 -15.88 3.81 16.21
CA ALA A 197 -16.87 3.68 15.13
C ALA A 197 -18.21 4.31 15.51
N ARG A 198 -18.67 4.14 16.77
CA ARG A 198 -19.90 4.77 17.27
C ARG A 198 -19.80 6.28 17.36
N MET A 199 -18.60 6.80 17.74
CA MET A 199 -18.34 8.23 17.78
C MET A 199 -18.34 8.85 16.38
N LEU A 200 -17.73 8.17 15.40
CA LEU A 200 -17.63 8.66 14.02
C LEU A 200 -18.94 8.50 13.23
N ASN A 201 -19.73 7.46 13.52
CA ASN A 201 -21.03 7.22 12.91
C ASN A 201 -22.04 6.73 13.95
N PRO A 202 -22.87 7.65 14.48
CA PRO A 202 -23.87 7.31 15.50
C PRO A 202 -24.96 6.35 15.04
N THR A 203 -25.21 6.23 13.71
CA THR A 203 -26.28 5.43 13.13
C THR A 203 -25.82 4.09 12.58
N ALA A 204 -24.53 3.89 12.40
CA ALA A 204 -24.00 2.66 11.83
C ALA A 204 -24.40 1.42 12.63
N ARG A 205 -24.69 0.33 11.93
CA ARG A 205 -24.84 -0.99 12.56
C ARG A 205 -23.45 -1.54 12.88
N ILE A 206 -23.13 -1.72 14.16
CA ILE A 206 -21.82 -2.18 14.63
C ILE A 206 -21.94 -3.61 15.15
N ILE A 207 -21.26 -4.54 14.49
CA ILE A 207 -21.15 -5.94 14.92
C ILE A 207 -19.71 -6.16 15.38
N SER A 208 -19.54 -6.60 16.62
CA SER A 208 -18.20 -6.87 17.16
C SER A 208 -18.02 -8.35 17.46
N ARG A 209 -16.88 -8.89 17.02
CA ARG A 209 -16.42 -10.21 17.46
C ARG A 209 -16.00 -10.11 18.92
N MET A 210 -16.25 -11.19 19.67
CA MET A 210 -15.69 -11.42 21.00
C MET A 210 -15.14 -12.82 21.15
N THR A 211 -14.10 -12.96 21.93
CA THR A 211 -13.56 -14.25 22.38
C THR A 211 -13.97 -14.52 23.82
N ASN A 212 -13.91 -13.51 24.70
CA ASN A 212 -14.27 -13.63 26.11
C ASN A 212 -15.71 -13.13 26.34
N SER A 213 -16.60 -14.03 26.72
CA SER A 213 -18.03 -13.72 26.98
C SER A 213 -18.27 -12.64 28.06
N ARG A 214 -17.31 -12.45 28.99
CA ARG A 214 -17.39 -11.40 30.02
C ARG A 214 -17.33 -9.98 29.42
N LEU A 215 -16.83 -9.81 28.22
CA LEU A 215 -16.74 -8.52 27.56
C LEU A 215 -18.02 -8.13 26.80
N LYS A 216 -18.96 -9.05 26.59
CA LYS A 216 -20.22 -8.76 25.91
C LYS A 216 -20.95 -7.53 26.44
N PRO A 217 -21.16 -7.36 27.78
CA PRO A 217 -21.83 -6.17 28.29
C PRO A 217 -21.06 -4.87 28.01
N LYS A 218 -19.72 -4.93 28.02
CA LYS A 218 -18.86 -3.76 27.76
C LYS A 218 -18.96 -3.37 26.29
N LEU A 219 -18.89 -4.31 25.36
CA LEU A 219 -19.02 -4.06 23.93
C LEU A 219 -20.39 -3.45 23.57
N LEU A 220 -21.47 -3.96 24.16
CA LEU A 220 -22.81 -3.40 23.97
C LEU A 220 -22.90 -1.97 24.53
N LYS A 221 -22.34 -1.70 25.71
CA LYS A 221 -22.29 -0.36 26.29
C LYS A 221 -21.41 0.60 25.48
N ALA A 222 -20.36 0.09 24.85
CA ALA A 222 -19.50 0.85 23.97
C ALA A 222 -20.17 1.24 22.64
N GLY A 223 -21.36 0.70 22.36
CA GLY A 223 -22.14 1.05 21.18
C GLY A 223 -22.24 -0.05 20.11
N ALA A 224 -21.79 -1.29 20.40
CA ALA A 224 -22.05 -2.40 19.50
C ALA A 224 -23.57 -2.67 19.40
N THR A 225 -24.07 -2.84 18.18
CA THR A 225 -25.46 -3.24 17.95
C THR A 225 -25.65 -4.73 18.25
N SER A 226 -24.63 -5.53 17.95
CA SER A 226 -24.59 -6.95 18.22
C SER A 226 -23.16 -7.42 18.52
N VAL A 227 -23.04 -8.46 19.31
CA VAL A 227 -21.76 -9.08 19.67
C VAL A 227 -21.82 -10.57 19.38
N VAL A 228 -20.88 -11.07 18.60
CA VAL A 228 -20.84 -12.46 18.11
C VAL A 228 -19.56 -13.13 18.58
N SER A 229 -19.67 -14.37 19.04
CA SER A 229 -18.53 -15.25 19.32
C SER A 229 -18.48 -16.39 18.31
N PRO A 230 -17.69 -16.29 17.24
CA PRO A 230 -17.59 -17.36 16.24
C PRO A 230 -17.14 -18.69 16.85
N ASN A 231 -16.22 -18.64 17.80
CA ASN A 231 -15.71 -19.82 18.48
C ASN A 231 -16.81 -20.56 19.28
N ALA A 232 -17.68 -19.82 19.97
CA ALA A 232 -18.78 -20.42 20.70
C ALA A 232 -19.83 -21.04 19.77
N ILE A 233 -20.15 -20.34 18.66
CA ILE A 233 -21.06 -20.86 17.64
C ILE A 233 -20.47 -22.12 16.99
N GLY A 234 -19.19 -22.07 16.60
CA GLY A 234 -18.49 -23.21 16.02
C GLY A 234 -18.44 -24.42 16.97
N ALA A 235 -18.14 -24.18 18.25
CA ALA A 235 -18.12 -25.25 19.26
C ALA A 235 -19.51 -25.91 19.45
N LEU A 236 -20.57 -25.10 19.51
CA LEU A 236 -21.95 -25.62 19.60
C LEU A 236 -22.32 -26.42 18.34
N ARG A 237 -21.91 -25.97 17.16
CA ARG A 237 -22.15 -26.68 15.91
C ARG A 237 -21.41 -28.02 15.88
N MET A 238 -20.13 -28.05 16.25
CA MET A 238 -19.34 -29.29 16.34
C MET A 238 -19.93 -30.24 17.34
N ALA A 239 -20.38 -29.77 18.51
CA ALA A 239 -21.05 -30.64 19.52
C ALA A 239 -22.38 -31.19 18.98
N ALA A 240 -23.18 -30.40 18.29
CA ALA A 240 -24.41 -30.84 17.67
C ALA A 240 -24.16 -31.92 16.61
N GLU A 241 -23.13 -31.77 15.79
CA GLU A 241 -22.72 -32.74 14.76
C GLU A 241 -22.28 -34.08 15.39
N MET A 242 -21.55 -34.00 16.52
CA MET A 242 -21.12 -35.21 17.27
C MET A 242 -22.29 -35.96 17.88
N ILE A 243 -23.30 -35.28 18.42
CA ILE A 243 -24.41 -35.89 19.16
C ILE A 243 -25.56 -36.32 18.25
N ARG A 244 -25.84 -35.50 17.20
CA ARG A 244 -27.02 -35.68 16.33
C ARG A 244 -26.68 -35.42 14.86
N PRO A 245 -25.85 -36.27 14.22
CA PRO A 245 -25.40 -36.00 12.84
C PRO A 245 -26.54 -35.94 11.81
N ALA A 246 -27.61 -36.75 12.00
CA ALA A 246 -28.76 -36.79 11.09
C ALA A 246 -29.68 -35.55 11.17
N ALA A 247 -29.76 -34.88 12.33
CA ALA A 247 -30.61 -33.71 12.49
C ALA A 247 -29.98 -32.44 11.82
N CYS A 248 -28.67 -32.45 11.64
CA CYS A 248 -27.93 -31.35 11.08
C CYS A 248 -28.04 -31.26 9.56
N LEU A 249 -28.24 -32.39 8.88
CA LEU A 249 -28.43 -32.46 7.43
C LEU A 249 -29.77 -31.82 6.98
N LEU A 250 -30.82 -31.90 7.82
CA LEU A 250 -32.13 -31.28 7.51
C LEU A 250 -32.08 -29.76 7.52
N TYR A 251 -31.31 -29.14 8.43
CA TYR A 251 -31.20 -27.69 8.50
C TYR A 251 -30.31 -27.05 7.40
N THR A 252 -29.40 -27.84 6.79
CA THR A 252 -28.57 -27.37 5.67
C THR A 252 -29.25 -27.54 4.33
N SER A 253 -30.18 -28.47 4.15
CA SER A 253 -30.97 -28.60 2.92
C SER A 253 -32.04 -27.51 2.81
N ASP A 254 -32.74 -27.19 3.92
CA ASP A 254 -33.76 -26.13 3.91
C ASP A 254 -33.20 -24.73 3.68
N ALA A 255 -31.95 -24.45 4.13
CA ALA A 255 -31.28 -23.18 3.90
C ALA A 255 -30.74 -23.03 2.46
N ALA A 256 -30.58 -24.13 1.72
CA ALA A 256 -30.16 -24.09 0.32
C ALA A 256 -31.31 -23.96 -0.68
N ASP A 257 -32.54 -24.29 -0.26
CA ASP A 257 -33.75 -24.23 -1.10
C ASP A 257 -34.53 -22.91 -0.97
N GLU A 258 -34.16 -22.04 -0.01
CA GLU A 258 -34.77 -20.71 0.20
C GLU A 258 -33.97 -19.51 -0.36
N CYS A 259 -32.94 -19.74 -1.22
CA CYS A 259 -32.19 -18.66 -1.89
C CYS A 259 -32.43 -18.62 -3.38
#